data_e23c7453f7cd4c5a03e64e28b94e2e7f
#
_entry.id   e23c7453f7cd4c5a03e64e28b94e2e7f
#
_cell.length_a   1.000
_cell.length_b   1.000
_cell.length_c   1.000
_cell.angle_alpha   90.00
_cell.angle_beta   90.00
_cell.angle_gamma   90.00
#
_symmetry.space_group_name_H-M   'P 1'
#
loop_
_entity.id
_entity.type
_entity.pdbx_description
1 polymer ?
#
loop_
_entity_poly.entity_id
_entity_poly.type
_entity_poly.pdbx_seq_one_letter_code
_entity_poly.pdbx_strand_id
1 'polypeptide(L)'
;MFAPTRRYLDLTIALLILFGGLFVFHYAKFIVLNFKPYHLAAYWTLITERNTERILNSEKAQGIPVLLFHGVLPDDDFKNSSESTIETNTSLSKFKEQLYALKRDGWNTISLSDFQDYMSGKKELPRKSFLLTFDDGRKDSFYPVDPILQSLGYQAVLFIITDKTLNHSYSEGSFYLSREELESMMDSGRWDIAAHASHEHTYVTTSDENGTGVALANRIWNEDQKDYETESEYRDRVLKSMVDAKTAIQNQFNFVVSDYAFPYGNYGQRDSNYDNAESIIRSAVDQVFSRSYYQVSPNSGLDFYNHPNQHNNRFIARVKASSEFSGEDLVSILNKAEPVSLPFTYETSEQIFGNWANVSDVADDSGLILTTKDKNTSAFATVKNSSRWSDYKFTARVDEFNGQAISLVSYFVNDQNYYACTFSPGYLRIHKKQDERLVALKEVKIKSNQLLPADLMIGLNNERKIVCSLGGSGIISDETVDGGES
;
A
#
# COMPACT_ATOMS: atom_id res chain seq x y z
N MET A 1 -52.16 -16.51 52.88
CA MET A 1 -52.32 -15.79 51.60
C MET A 1 -50.96 -15.42 51.08
N PHE A 2 -50.05 -16.37 50.72
CA PHE A 2 -48.68 -16.10 50.22
C PHE A 2 -48.19 -17.15 49.19
N ALA A 3 -49.07 -17.63 48.34
CA ALA A 3 -48.68 -18.63 47.33
C ALA A 3 -48.37 -18.14 45.88
N PRO A 4 -48.72 -16.93 45.44
CA PRO A 4 -48.46 -16.56 44.04
C PRO A 4 -47.04 -16.08 43.75
N THR A 5 -46.39 -15.42 44.69
CA THR A 5 -45.07 -14.80 44.45
C THR A 5 -43.95 -15.82 44.22
N ARG A 6 -43.99 -16.96 44.86
CA ARG A 6 -42.97 -18.01 44.72
C ARG A 6 -43.06 -18.69 43.35
N ARG A 7 -44.28 -18.92 42.82
CA ARG A 7 -44.44 -19.48 41.46
C ARG A 7 -43.95 -18.59 40.35
N TYR A 8 -44.11 -17.26 40.47
CA TYR A 8 -43.58 -16.32 39.51
C TYR A 8 -42.06 -16.23 39.55
N LEU A 9 -41.46 -16.30 40.75
CA LEU A 9 -40.02 -16.33 40.92
C LEU A 9 -39.41 -17.61 40.31
N ASP A 10 -40.03 -18.76 40.56
CA ASP A 10 -39.60 -20.05 40.02
C ASP A 10 -39.71 -20.08 38.48
N LEU A 11 -40.77 -19.49 37.91
CA LEU A 11 -40.97 -19.36 36.48
C LEU A 11 -39.93 -18.42 35.86
N THR A 12 -39.61 -17.30 36.52
CA THR A 12 -38.59 -16.35 36.05
C THR A 12 -37.23 -16.99 36.07
N ILE A 13 -36.88 -17.73 37.11
CA ILE A 13 -35.60 -18.47 37.18
C ILE A 13 -35.54 -19.56 36.11
N ALA A 14 -36.63 -20.31 35.89
CA ALA A 14 -36.69 -21.32 34.84
C ALA A 14 -36.52 -20.70 33.42
N LEU A 15 -37.14 -19.55 33.18
CA LEU A 15 -36.96 -18.81 31.92
C LEU A 15 -35.54 -18.28 31.75
N LEU A 16 -34.92 -17.74 32.80
CA LEU A 16 -33.52 -17.27 32.75
C LEU A 16 -32.55 -18.43 32.48
N ILE A 17 -32.79 -19.60 33.11
CA ILE A 17 -32.00 -20.80 32.83
C ILE A 17 -32.22 -21.29 31.39
N LEU A 18 -33.47 -21.28 30.91
CA LEU A 18 -33.81 -21.70 29.54
C LEU A 18 -33.20 -20.75 28.51
N PHE A 19 -33.36 -19.45 28.69
CA PHE A 19 -32.76 -18.44 27.78
C PHE A 19 -31.24 -18.44 27.89
N GLY A 20 -30.67 -18.57 29.07
CA GLY A 20 -29.24 -18.74 29.27
C GLY A 20 -28.71 -20.02 28.63
N GLY A 21 -29.44 -21.13 28.77
CA GLY A 21 -29.11 -22.39 28.11
C GLY A 21 -29.24 -22.36 26.61
N LEU A 22 -30.28 -21.71 26.07
CA LEU A 22 -30.44 -21.48 24.62
C LEU A 22 -29.36 -20.56 24.08
N PHE A 23 -29.00 -19.51 24.80
CA PHE A 23 -27.92 -18.61 24.46
C PHE A 23 -26.55 -19.32 24.43
N VAL A 24 -26.24 -20.08 25.50
CA VAL A 24 -25.05 -20.92 25.59
C VAL A 24 -25.04 -21.99 24.51
N PHE A 25 -26.17 -22.63 24.21
CA PHE A 25 -26.29 -23.64 23.16
C PHE A 25 -26.12 -23.03 21.76
N HIS A 26 -26.74 -21.89 21.53
CA HIS A 26 -26.59 -21.17 20.23
C HIS A 26 -25.16 -20.68 20.05
N TYR A 27 -24.55 -20.14 21.09
CA TYR A 27 -23.15 -19.73 21.12
C TYR A 27 -22.20 -20.92 21.01
N ALA A 28 -22.47 -22.03 21.73
CA ALA A 28 -21.69 -23.25 21.64
C ALA A 28 -21.85 -23.91 20.27
N LYS A 29 -23.05 -23.88 19.67
CA LYS A 29 -23.27 -24.35 18.30
C LYS A 29 -22.50 -23.50 17.27
N PHE A 30 -22.53 -22.19 17.42
CA PHE A 30 -21.72 -21.28 16.62
C PHE A 30 -20.23 -21.56 16.82
N ILE A 31 -19.80 -21.70 18.05
CA ILE A 31 -18.43 -22.06 18.46
C ILE A 31 -18.04 -23.43 17.86
N VAL A 32 -18.82 -24.47 18.08
CA VAL A 32 -18.49 -25.83 17.63
C VAL A 32 -18.54 -25.98 16.10
N LEU A 33 -19.47 -25.31 15.43
CA LEU A 33 -19.61 -25.39 13.97
C LEU A 33 -18.58 -24.57 13.19
N ASN A 34 -18.00 -23.54 13.83
CA ASN A 34 -17.07 -22.61 13.17
C ASN A 34 -15.65 -22.63 13.75
N PHE A 35 -15.36 -23.50 14.72
CA PHE A 35 -14.14 -23.37 15.51
C PHE A 35 -13.01 -24.31 15.13
N LYS A 36 -11.97 -23.68 14.65
CA LYS A 36 -10.57 -24.08 14.92
C LYS A 36 -10.14 -23.48 16.27
N PRO A 37 -9.13 -24.05 16.99
CA PRO A 37 -8.70 -23.58 18.33
C PRO A 37 -8.37 -22.08 18.43
N TYR A 38 -7.92 -21.46 17.35
CA TYR A 38 -7.57 -20.05 17.32
C TYR A 38 -8.76 -19.08 17.45
N HIS A 39 -9.98 -19.52 17.13
CA HIS A 39 -11.19 -18.71 17.34
C HIS A 39 -11.44 -18.45 18.83
N LEU A 40 -11.16 -19.44 19.69
CA LEU A 40 -11.28 -19.28 21.14
C LEU A 40 -10.34 -18.20 21.68
N ALA A 41 -9.07 -18.18 21.23
CA ALA A 41 -8.10 -17.18 21.65
C ALA A 41 -8.56 -15.77 21.26
N ALA A 42 -9.10 -15.59 20.04
CA ALA A 42 -9.63 -14.32 19.58
C ALA A 42 -10.87 -13.86 20.38
N TYR A 43 -11.77 -14.78 20.74
CA TYR A 43 -12.92 -14.47 21.59
C TYR A 43 -12.54 -14.12 23.03
N TRP A 44 -11.51 -14.76 23.58
CA TRP A 44 -10.97 -14.34 24.88
C TRP A 44 -10.43 -12.92 24.84
N THR A 45 -9.78 -12.53 23.74
CA THR A 45 -9.34 -11.15 23.51
C THR A 45 -10.52 -10.18 23.54
N LEU A 46 -11.61 -10.49 22.85
CA LEU A 46 -12.82 -9.67 22.85
C LEU A 46 -13.42 -9.48 24.25
N ILE A 47 -13.42 -10.55 25.08
CA ILE A 47 -13.99 -10.51 26.42
C ILE A 47 -13.08 -9.76 27.41
N THR A 48 -11.77 -9.94 27.30
CA THR A 48 -10.80 -9.44 28.28
C THR A 48 -10.27 -8.05 27.97
N GLU A 49 -10.27 -7.63 26.72
CA GLU A 49 -9.68 -6.38 26.28
C GLU A 49 -10.64 -5.59 25.38
N ARG A 50 -11.50 -4.78 26.00
CA ARG A 50 -12.33 -3.82 25.28
C ARG A 50 -11.63 -2.47 25.23
N ASN A 51 -11.26 -2.04 24.05
CA ASN A 51 -10.78 -0.69 23.80
C ASN A 51 -11.49 -0.14 22.55
N THR A 52 -12.70 0.37 22.76
CA THR A 52 -13.57 0.88 21.70
C THR A 52 -13.50 2.41 21.56
N GLU A 53 -12.79 3.10 22.46
CA GLU A 53 -12.65 4.55 22.34
C GLU A 53 -11.83 4.91 21.12
N ARG A 54 -12.45 5.65 20.22
CA ARG A 54 -11.76 6.24 19.06
C ARG A 54 -11.08 7.52 19.50
N ILE A 55 -9.75 7.51 19.45
CA ILE A 55 -8.98 8.75 19.63
C ILE A 55 -9.14 9.55 18.32
N LEU A 56 -9.91 10.65 18.41
CA LEU A 56 -10.09 11.55 17.27
C LEU A 56 -8.93 12.54 17.22
N ASN A 57 -8.20 12.49 16.14
CA ASN A 57 -7.18 13.49 15.85
C ASN A 57 -7.85 14.65 15.09
N SER A 58 -7.63 15.89 15.54
CA SER A 58 -8.18 17.09 14.90
C SER A 58 -7.40 17.50 13.65
N GLU A 59 -6.16 17.02 13.50
CA GLU A 59 -5.33 17.28 12.33
C GLU A 59 -5.79 16.42 11.15
N LYS A 60 -5.63 16.96 9.93
CA LYS A 60 -5.97 16.27 8.70
C LYS A 60 -4.85 15.34 8.27
N ALA A 61 -5.22 14.18 7.73
CA ALA A 61 -4.28 13.26 7.14
C ALA A 61 -3.60 13.90 5.91
N GLN A 62 -2.30 13.75 5.83
CA GLN A 62 -1.50 14.21 4.70
C GLN A 62 -1.34 13.12 3.63
N GLY A 63 -1.69 11.92 3.95
CA GLY A 63 -1.75 10.71 3.15
C GLY A 63 -2.29 9.58 4.00
N ILE A 64 -2.68 8.49 3.37
CA ILE A 64 -3.25 7.32 4.03
C ILE A 64 -2.37 6.10 3.74
N PRO A 65 -1.73 5.51 4.75
CA PRO A 65 -1.06 4.22 4.57
C PRO A 65 -2.09 3.10 4.46
N VAL A 66 -1.79 2.12 3.62
CA VAL A 66 -2.60 0.91 3.47
C VAL A 66 -1.79 -0.27 3.96
N LEU A 67 -2.25 -0.93 5.02
CA LEU A 67 -1.60 -2.11 5.59
C LEU A 67 -2.15 -3.38 4.96
N LEU A 68 -1.25 -4.30 4.64
CA LEU A 68 -1.57 -5.61 4.09
C LEU A 68 -1.20 -6.71 5.08
N PHE A 69 -2.17 -7.56 5.36
CA PHE A 69 -2.02 -8.86 6.01
C PHE A 69 -2.58 -9.98 5.12
N HIS A 70 -2.23 -11.21 5.44
CA HIS A 70 -2.86 -12.41 4.87
C HIS A 70 -3.47 -13.23 6.03
N GLY A 71 -3.04 -14.47 6.25
CA GLY A 71 -3.54 -15.29 7.34
C GLY A 71 -2.97 -14.91 8.70
N VAL A 72 -3.81 -15.07 9.72
CA VAL A 72 -3.41 -14.97 11.13
C VAL A 72 -3.56 -16.33 11.76
N LEU A 73 -2.45 -16.93 12.19
CA LEU A 73 -2.41 -18.29 12.70
C LEU A 73 -2.26 -18.30 14.23
N PRO A 74 -2.80 -19.33 14.92
CA PRO A 74 -2.45 -19.59 16.32
C PRO A 74 -0.93 -19.66 16.49
N ASP A 75 -0.41 -19.20 17.61
CA ASP A 75 1.04 -19.09 17.83
C ASP A 75 1.78 -20.40 17.67
N ASP A 76 1.18 -21.52 18.12
CA ASP A 76 1.77 -22.84 17.99
C ASP A 76 1.75 -23.35 16.54
N ASP A 77 0.66 -23.10 15.80
CA ASP A 77 0.57 -23.45 14.38
C ASP A 77 1.58 -22.63 13.55
N PHE A 78 1.72 -21.34 13.87
CA PHE A 78 2.67 -20.45 13.21
C PHE A 78 4.12 -20.91 13.42
N LYS A 79 4.51 -21.27 14.64
CA LYS A 79 5.88 -21.77 14.96
C LYS A 79 6.24 -23.07 14.25
N ASN A 80 5.24 -23.91 13.99
CA ASN A 80 5.42 -25.21 13.34
C ASN A 80 5.20 -25.15 11.83
N SER A 81 4.98 -23.97 11.26
CA SER A 81 4.75 -23.78 9.83
C SER A 81 6.06 -23.75 9.03
N SER A 82 5.97 -23.99 7.73
CA SER A 82 7.08 -23.82 6.81
C SER A 82 7.50 -22.34 6.69
N GLU A 83 8.72 -22.09 6.27
CA GLU A 83 9.27 -20.75 6.05
C GLU A 83 8.35 -19.93 5.11
N SER A 84 7.93 -20.51 3.99
CA SER A 84 7.00 -19.86 3.05
C SER A 84 5.65 -19.49 3.67
N THR A 85 5.16 -20.30 4.64
CA THR A 85 3.95 -19.99 5.39
C THR A 85 4.19 -18.84 6.38
N ILE A 86 5.32 -18.80 7.04
CA ILE A 86 5.72 -17.73 7.97
C ILE A 86 5.86 -16.40 7.22
N GLU A 87 6.47 -16.41 6.05
CA GLU A 87 6.61 -15.21 5.22
C GLU A 87 5.29 -14.55 4.83
N THR A 88 4.25 -15.34 4.63
CA THR A 88 2.93 -14.84 4.18
C THR A 88 1.95 -14.60 5.31
N ASN A 89 2.18 -15.15 6.50
CA ASN A 89 1.24 -15.09 7.62
C ASN A 89 1.84 -14.38 8.84
N THR A 90 0.98 -14.13 9.83
CA THR A 90 1.35 -13.51 11.10
C THR A 90 0.79 -14.37 12.23
N SER A 91 1.52 -14.48 13.37
CA SER A 91 0.97 -15.15 14.54
C SER A 91 -0.12 -14.30 15.21
N LEU A 92 -1.07 -14.96 15.87
CA LEU A 92 -2.20 -14.29 16.53
C LEU A 92 -1.72 -13.28 17.60
N SER A 93 -0.73 -13.67 18.39
CA SER A 93 -0.16 -12.77 19.42
C SER A 93 0.52 -11.55 18.77
N LYS A 94 1.24 -11.74 17.68
CA LYS A 94 1.93 -10.66 16.96
C LYS A 94 0.94 -9.72 16.28
N PHE A 95 -0.05 -10.26 15.59
CA PHE A 95 -1.13 -9.48 14.99
C PHE A 95 -1.84 -8.59 16.03
N LYS A 96 -2.18 -9.20 17.18
CA LYS A 96 -2.79 -8.50 18.30
C LYS A 96 -1.87 -7.39 18.83
N GLU A 97 -0.60 -7.70 19.10
CA GLU A 97 0.41 -6.73 19.54
C GLU A 97 0.47 -5.51 18.61
N GLN A 98 0.54 -5.75 17.30
CA GLN A 98 0.63 -4.70 16.28
C GLN A 98 -0.61 -3.81 16.26
N LEU A 99 -1.82 -4.38 16.21
CA LEU A 99 -3.05 -3.58 16.15
C LEU A 99 -3.32 -2.81 17.44
N TYR A 100 -3.02 -3.39 18.60
CA TYR A 100 -3.15 -2.67 19.87
C TYR A 100 -2.11 -1.57 20.03
N ALA A 101 -0.90 -1.73 19.50
CA ALA A 101 0.10 -0.67 19.48
C ALA A 101 -0.37 0.50 18.61
N LEU A 102 -0.88 0.23 17.41
CA LEU A 102 -1.47 1.24 16.53
C LEU A 102 -2.62 1.98 17.23
N LYS A 103 -3.51 1.25 17.90
CA LYS A 103 -4.64 1.85 18.64
C LYS A 103 -4.17 2.78 19.74
N ARG A 104 -3.18 2.35 20.55
CA ARG A 104 -2.60 3.18 21.63
C ARG A 104 -1.93 4.43 21.09
N ASP A 105 -1.31 4.37 19.92
CA ASP A 105 -0.69 5.53 19.26
C ASP A 105 -1.71 6.44 18.53
N GLY A 106 -3.00 6.12 18.60
CA GLY A 106 -4.09 6.92 18.04
C GLY A 106 -4.46 6.62 16.60
N TRP A 107 -3.91 5.56 16.00
CA TRP A 107 -4.29 5.11 14.67
C TRP A 107 -5.71 4.52 14.65
N ASN A 108 -6.47 4.83 13.61
CA ASN A 108 -7.82 4.29 13.41
C ASN A 108 -7.99 3.84 11.96
N THR A 109 -8.70 2.72 11.79
CA THR A 109 -9.05 2.26 10.45
C THR A 109 -10.17 3.11 9.85
N ILE A 110 -10.19 3.14 8.53
CA ILE A 110 -11.24 3.74 7.72
C ILE A 110 -11.90 2.67 6.84
N SER A 111 -13.14 2.91 6.39
CA SER A 111 -13.80 2.05 5.40
C SER A 111 -13.17 2.21 4.02
N LEU A 112 -13.42 1.25 3.12
CA LEU A 112 -13.03 1.36 1.72
C LEU A 112 -13.68 2.56 1.05
N SER A 113 -14.95 2.85 1.35
CA SER A 113 -15.66 4.02 0.84
C SER A 113 -15.02 5.34 1.28
N ASP A 114 -14.62 5.44 2.56
CA ASP A 114 -13.92 6.62 3.08
C ASP A 114 -12.58 6.84 2.38
N PHE A 115 -11.82 5.75 2.16
CA PHE A 115 -10.58 5.79 1.41
C PHE A 115 -10.77 6.23 -0.04
N GLN A 116 -11.81 5.70 -0.71
CA GLN A 116 -12.15 6.07 -2.08
C GLN A 116 -12.52 7.55 -2.21
N ASP A 117 -13.30 8.07 -1.28
CA ASP A 117 -13.69 9.48 -1.23
C ASP A 117 -12.49 10.38 -0.93
N TYR A 118 -11.58 9.96 -0.05
CA TYR A 118 -10.32 10.64 0.20
C TYR A 118 -9.45 10.71 -1.06
N MET A 119 -9.20 9.56 -1.72
CA MET A 119 -8.38 9.50 -2.94
C MET A 119 -9.00 10.26 -4.12
N SER A 120 -10.31 10.52 -4.08
CA SER A 120 -11.03 11.35 -5.07
C SER A 120 -11.08 12.83 -4.69
N GLY A 121 -10.47 13.22 -3.56
CA GLY A 121 -10.51 14.60 -3.04
C GLY A 121 -11.88 15.05 -2.50
N LYS A 122 -12.83 14.14 -2.33
CA LYS A 122 -14.19 14.44 -1.85
C LYS A 122 -14.29 14.49 -0.33
N LYS A 123 -13.37 13.84 0.38
CA LYS A 123 -13.39 13.71 1.84
C LYS A 123 -12.02 13.94 2.43
N GLU A 124 -11.95 14.72 3.49
CA GLU A 124 -10.78 14.81 4.36
C GLU A 124 -10.88 13.79 5.48
N LEU A 125 -9.77 13.20 5.88
CA LEU A 125 -9.70 12.22 6.95
C LEU A 125 -8.81 12.73 8.09
N PRO A 126 -9.04 12.28 9.32
CA PRO A 126 -8.16 12.59 10.44
C PRO A 126 -6.76 12.04 10.24
N ARG A 127 -5.74 12.74 10.72
CA ARG A 127 -4.37 12.21 10.84
C ARG A 127 -4.38 10.89 11.59
N LYS A 128 -3.45 10.00 11.29
CA LYS A 128 -3.41 8.62 11.82
C LYS A 128 -4.63 7.78 11.43
N SER A 129 -5.18 8.03 10.24
CA SER A 129 -6.10 7.12 9.57
C SER A 129 -5.33 6.15 8.68
N PHE A 130 -5.75 4.88 8.62
CA PHE A 130 -5.17 3.88 7.73
C PHE A 130 -6.23 2.93 7.18
N LEU A 131 -5.98 2.35 5.99
CA LEU A 131 -6.79 1.28 5.45
C LEU A 131 -6.15 -0.06 5.83
N LEU A 132 -6.91 -0.94 6.45
CA LEU A 132 -6.49 -2.30 6.78
C LEU A 132 -6.98 -3.27 5.72
N THR A 133 -6.09 -4.05 5.13
CA THR A 133 -6.44 -4.96 4.04
C THR A 133 -5.93 -6.38 4.28
N PHE A 134 -6.70 -7.35 3.79
CA PHE A 134 -6.35 -8.78 3.75
C PHE A 134 -6.56 -9.31 2.34
N ASP A 135 -5.77 -10.30 1.95
CA ASP A 135 -5.86 -10.92 0.64
C ASP A 135 -6.37 -12.37 0.72
N ASP A 136 -6.67 -12.95 -0.45
CA ASP A 136 -7.02 -14.33 -0.75
C ASP A 136 -8.46 -14.77 -0.41
N GLY A 137 -9.15 -14.16 0.52
CA GLY A 137 -10.47 -14.66 0.96
C GLY A 137 -10.39 -15.89 1.86
N ARG A 138 -9.39 -15.97 2.73
CA ARG A 138 -9.07 -17.13 3.59
C ARG A 138 -9.84 -17.08 4.91
N LYS A 139 -10.14 -18.24 5.49
CA LYS A 139 -10.78 -18.34 6.81
C LYS A 139 -9.89 -17.81 7.93
N ASP A 140 -8.59 -18.02 7.84
CA ASP A 140 -7.62 -17.51 8.81
C ASP A 140 -7.34 -15.99 8.69
N SER A 141 -7.85 -15.34 7.64
CA SER A 141 -7.91 -13.87 7.56
C SER A 141 -9.14 -13.29 8.26
N PHE A 142 -10.14 -14.10 8.58
CA PHE A 142 -11.38 -13.61 9.16
C PHE A 142 -11.60 -14.06 10.62
N TYR A 143 -11.68 -15.37 10.86
CA TYR A 143 -12.12 -15.88 12.15
C TYR A 143 -11.27 -15.46 13.36
N PRO A 144 -9.92 -15.49 13.30
CA PRO A 144 -9.10 -15.01 14.41
C PRO A 144 -9.01 -13.48 14.47
N VAL A 145 -9.32 -12.81 13.37
CA VAL A 145 -9.13 -11.35 13.18
C VAL A 145 -10.36 -10.57 13.62
N ASP A 146 -11.56 -10.98 13.22
CA ASP A 146 -12.81 -10.23 13.43
C ASP A 146 -13.09 -9.86 14.89
N PRO A 147 -12.90 -10.75 15.89
CA PRO A 147 -13.07 -10.39 17.29
C PRO A 147 -12.08 -9.30 17.76
N ILE A 148 -10.88 -9.27 17.22
CA ILE A 148 -9.88 -8.23 17.53
C ILE A 148 -10.31 -6.90 16.91
N LEU A 149 -10.73 -6.89 15.63
CA LEU A 149 -11.26 -5.70 14.99
C LEU A 149 -12.46 -5.13 15.76
N GLN A 150 -13.39 -6.01 16.18
CA GLN A 150 -14.53 -5.63 16.98
C GLN A 150 -14.11 -4.98 18.30
N SER A 151 -13.11 -5.54 19.00
CA SER A 151 -12.63 -4.99 20.29
C SER A 151 -11.99 -3.61 20.15
N LEU A 152 -11.38 -3.33 19.01
CA LEU A 152 -10.70 -2.08 18.71
C LEU A 152 -11.58 -1.03 18.00
N GLY A 153 -12.79 -1.41 17.57
CA GLY A 153 -13.64 -0.59 16.71
C GLY A 153 -13.00 -0.36 15.34
N TYR A 154 -12.30 -1.36 14.82
CA TYR A 154 -11.61 -1.33 13.54
C TYR A 154 -12.45 -1.94 12.42
N GLN A 155 -12.15 -1.54 11.19
CA GLN A 155 -12.71 -2.05 9.94
C GLN A 155 -11.58 -2.55 9.05
N ALA A 156 -11.90 -3.43 8.08
CA ALA A 156 -10.95 -3.96 7.13
C ALA A 156 -11.57 -4.23 5.76
N VAL A 157 -10.72 -4.40 4.75
CA VAL A 157 -11.10 -4.82 3.40
C VAL A 157 -10.51 -6.20 3.14
N LEU A 158 -11.31 -7.10 2.58
CA LEU A 158 -10.87 -8.41 2.12
C LEU A 158 -10.88 -8.46 0.59
N PHE A 159 -9.71 -8.63 -0.02
CA PHE A 159 -9.57 -8.88 -1.44
C PHE A 159 -9.69 -10.38 -1.71
N ILE A 160 -10.75 -10.80 -2.43
CA ILE A 160 -11.09 -12.22 -2.58
C ILE A 160 -10.69 -12.80 -3.95
N ILE A 161 -10.26 -14.07 -3.94
CA ILE A 161 -10.12 -14.90 -5.14
C ILE A 161 -11.49 -15.52 -5.42
N THR A 162 -12.16 -15.05 -6.47
CA THR A 162 -13.59 -15.33 -6.67
C THR A 162 -13.89 -16.80 -6.99
N ASP A 163 -13.06 -17.48 -7.74
CA ASP A 163 -13.22 -18.91 -8.04
C ASP A 163 -13.00 -19.81 -6.81
N LYS A 164 -12.27 -19.32 -5.80
CA LYS A 164 -12.02 -20.04 -4.54
C LYS A 164 -13.08 -19.77 -3.46
N THR A 165 -13.74 -18.62 -3.53
CA THR A 165 -14.66 -18.16 -2.48
C THR A 165 -16.15 -18.25 -2.88
N LEU A 166 -16.50 -17.95 -4.13
CA LEU A 166 -17.90 -17.83 -4.56
C LEU A 166 -18.49 -19.10 -5.15
N ASN A 167 -17.66 -20.06 -5.55
CA ASN A 167 -18.11 -21.26 -6.26
C ASN A 167 -18.50 -22.44 -5.38
N HIS A 168 -18.44 -22.28 -4.04
CA HIS A 168 -18.81 -23.35 -3.12
C HIS A 168 -19.61 -22.83 -1.93
N SER A 169 -20.47 -23.69 -1.40
CA SER A 169 -21.18 -23.47 -0.15
C SER A 169 -20.25 -23.71 1.04
N TYR A 170 -20.69 -23.29 2.21
CA TYR A 170 -19.96 -23.52 3.45
C TYR A 170 -19.47 -24.95 3.62
N SER A 171 -18.19 -25.10 3.90
CA SER A 171 -17.55 -26.35 4.31
C SER A 171 -16.55 -26.09 5.42
N GLU A 172 -16.69 -26.81 6.54
CA GLU A 172 -15.82 -26.65 7.70
C GLU A 172 -14.34 -26.87 7.38
N GLY A 173 -14.05 -27.80 6.47
CA GLY A 173 -12.69 -28.13 6.04
C GLY A 173 -12.11 -27.21 4.95
N SER A 174 -12.89 -26.28 4.41
CA SER A 174 -12.41 -25.36 3.37
C SER A 174 -11.39 -24.36 3.94
N PHE A 175 -10.34 -24.14 3.19
CA PHE A 175 -9.34 -23.08 3.49
C PHE A 175 -9.89 -21.69 3.20
N TYR A 176 -10.70 -21.56 2.16
CA TYR A 176 -11.32 -20.31 1.74
C TYR A 176 -12.70 -20.13 2.38
N LEU A 177 -13.07 -18.87 2.55
CA LEU A 177 -14.41 -18.47 2.97
C LEU A 177 -15.42 -18.84 1.87
N SER A 178 -16.59 -19.26 2.30
CA SER A 178 -17.75 -19.47 1.43
C SER A 178 -18.50 -18.16 1.20
N ARG A 179 -19.41 -18.19 0.23
CA ARG A 179 -20.32 -17.09 -0.02
C ARG A 179 -21.10 -16.66 1.23
N GLU A 180 -21.65 -17.60 1.98
CA GLU A 180 -22.45 -17.33 3.18
C GLU A 180 -21.60 -16.70 4.30
N GLU A 181 -20.32 -17.09 4.40
CA GLU A 181 -19.38 -16.49 5.34
C GLU A 181 -19.05 -15.05 4.95
N LEU A 182 -18.86 -14.78 3.65
CA LEU A 182 -18.63 -13.41 3.13
C LEU A 182 -19.85 -12.52 3.35
N GLU A 183 -21.08 -13.01 3.14
CA GLU A 183 -22.31 -12.28 3.44
C GLU A 183 -22.37 -11.92 4.93
N SER A 184 -22.09 -12.86 5.82
CA SER A 184 -22.03 -12.63 7.27
C SER A 184 -20.95 -11.62 7.69
N MET A 185 -19.80 -11.62 7.00
CA MET A 185 -18.73 -10.62 7.20
C MET A 185 -19.23 -9.21 6.91
N MET A 186 -19.82 -9.02 5.74
CA MET A 186 -20.34 -7.71 5.30
C MET A 186 -21.46 -7.23 6.23
N ASP A 187 -22.38 -8.12 6.64
CA ASP A 187 -23.48 -7.80 7.56
C ASP A 187 -22.98 -7.32 8.94
N SER A 188 -21.76 -7.68 9.33
CA SER A 188 -21.14 -7.15 10.54
C SER A 188 -20.83 -5.65 10.48
N GLY A 189 -20.77 -5.07 9.28
CA GLY A 189 -20.42 -3.67 9.03
C GLY A 189 -18.94 -3.33 9.26
N ARG A 190 -18.09 -4.34 9.52
CA ARG A 190 -16.65 -4.15 9.73
C ARG A 190 -15.80 -4.51 8.52
N TRP A 191 -16.38 -5.17 7.52
CA TRP A 191 -15.65 -5.70 6.38
C TRP A 191 -16.24 -5.21 5.06
N ASP A 192 -15.36 -4.69 4.22
CA ASP A 192 -15.62 -4.46 2.82
C ASP A 192 -14.99 -5.60 2.00
N ILE A 193 -15.55 -5.91 0.82
CA ILE A 193 -15.04 -6.92 -0.09
C ILE A 193 -14.60 -6.27 -1.40
N ALA A 194 -13.43 -6.65 -1.90
CA ALA A 194 -12.87 -6.21 -3.16
C ALA A 194 -12.27 -7.39 -3.94
N ALA A 195 -11.83 -7.16 -5.18
CA ALA A 195 -11.36 -8.20 -6.07
C ALA A 195 -9.85 -8.43 -5.95
N HIS A 196 -9.41 -9.70 -5.87
CA HIS A 196 -8.01 -10.11 -5.94
C HIS A 196 -7.69 -10.82 -7.25
N ALA A 197 -8.47 -11.83 -7.60
CA ALA A 197 -8.33 -12.58 -8.83
C ALA A 197 -9.60 -13.34 -9.13
N SER A 198 -9.71 -13.88 -10.36
CA SER A 198 -10.59 -15.02 -10.65
C SER A 198 -9.75 -16.30 -10.73
N HIS A 199 -9.01 -16.50 -11.81
CA HIS A 199 -8.25 -17.72 -12.07
C HIS A 199 -6.72 -17.55 -11.99
N GLU A 200 -6.22 -16.31 -12.02
CA GLU A 200 -4.78 -16.03 -12.17
C GLU A 200 -3.99 -16.09 -10.87
N HIS A 201 -4.64 -16.36 -9.73
CA HIS A 201 -3.92 -16.63 -8.48
C HIS A 201 -3.36 -18.07 -8.47
N THR A 202 -2.53 -18.36 -9.47
CA THR A 202 -1.90 -19.67 -9.69
C THR A 202 -0.58 -19.51 -10.44
N TYR A 203 0.19 -20.59 -10.48
CA TYR A 203 1.38 -20.71 -11.30
C TYR A 203 1.04 -21.46 -12.58
N VAL A 204 1.65 -21.09 -13.69
CA VAL A 204 1.51 -21.67 -15.02
C VAL A 204 2.85 -22.08 -15.58
N THR A 205 2.86 -22.97 -16.55
CA THR A 205 4.07 -23.35 -17.31
C THR A 205 4.53 -22.16 -18.16
N THR A 206 5.81 -21.78 -18.02
CA THR A 206 6.39 -20.59 -18.66
C THR A 206 7.57 -20.93 -19.58
N SER A 207 7.89 -22.22 -19.77
CA SER A 207 8.91 -22.69 -20.72
C SER A 207 8.75 -24.18 -20.99
N ASP A 208 9.38 -24.67 -22.07
CA ASP A 208 9.52 -26.08 -22.41
C ASP A 208 10.36 -26.88 -21.40
N GLU A 209 11.16 -26.24 -20.59
CA GLU A 209 11.98 -26.84 -19.52
C GLU A 209 11.24 -26.97 -18.17
N ASN A 210 9.90 -26.95 -18.19
CA ASN A 210 9.04 -26.95 -16.98
C ASN A 210 9.24 -25.75 -16.06
N GLY A 211 9.66 -24.61 -16.60
CA GLY A 211 9.64 -23.35 -15.87
C GLY A 211 8.22 -22.99 -15.46
N THR A 212 8.05 -22.42 -14.25
CA THR A 212 6.75 -21.97 -13.77
C THR A 212 6.82 -20.49 -13.35
N GLY A 213 5.73 -19.77 -13.55
CA GLY A 213 5.59 -18.37 -13.17
C GLY A 213 4.15 -18.03 -12.82
N VAL A 214 3.97 -16.85 -12.20
CA VAL A 214 2.64 -16.33 -11.85
C VAL A 214 1.82 -16.12 -13.11
N ALA A 215 0.62 -16.70 -13.17
CA ALA A 215 -0.23 -16.69 -14.36
C ALA A 215 -0.53 -15.27 -14.87
N LEU A 216 -0.78 -14.31 -13.98
CA LEU A 216 -1.06 -12.94 -14.37
C LEU A 216 0.13 -12.29 -15.10
N ALA A 217 1.36 -12.51 -14.63
CA ALA A 217 2.56 -11.81 -15.09
C ALA A 217 3.28 -12.52 -16.26
N ASN A 218 2.84 -13.71 -16.65
CA ASN A 218 3.56 -14.52 -17.64
C ASN A 218 2.67 -14.97 -18.78
N ARG A 219 3.25 -15.04 -19.97
CA ARG A 219 2.68 -15.78 -21.11
C ARG A 219 2.78 -17.28 -20.86
N ILE A 220 1.70 -18.01 -21.13
CA ILE A 220 1.61 -19.45 -20.92
C ILE A 220 2.31 -20.17 -22.07
N TRP A 221 3.16 -21.14 -21.72
CA TRP A 221 3.75 -22.06 -22.68
C TRP A 221 2.74 -23.13 -23.07
N ASN A 222 2.53 -23.31 -24.38
CA ASN A 222 1.66 -24.33 -24.92
C ASN A 222 2.50 -25.53 -25.42
N GLU A 223 2.40 -26.66 -24.73
CA GLU A 223 3.16 -27.87 -25.07
C GLU A 223 2.82 -28.46 -26.42
N ASP A 224 1.57 -28.35 -26.87
CA ASP A 224 1.13 -28.90 -28.15
C ASP A 224 1.64 -28.09 -29.34
N GLN A 225 1.69 -26.77 -29.18
CA GLN A 225 2.16 -25.83 -30.21
C GLN A 225 3.66 -25.61 -30.16
N LYS A 226 4.32 -25.97 -29.06
CA LYS A 226 5.73 -25.67 -28.77
C LYS A 226 6.03 -24.15 -28.87
N ASP A 227 5.10 -23.34 -28.39
CA ASP A 227 5.21 -21.88 -28.41
C ASP A 227 4.42 -21.28 -27.26
N TYR A 228 4.64 -20.01 -27.02
CA TYR A 228 3.88 -19.25 -26.05
C TYR A 228 2.53 -18.81 -26.60
N GLU A 229 1.54 -18.59 -25.72
CA GLU A 229 0.35 -17.83 -26.10
C GLU A 229 0.77 -16.52 -26.77
N THR A 230 0.04 -16.09 -27.80
CA THR A 230 0.30 -14.83 -28.49
C THR A 230 0.06 -13.63 -27.56
N GLU A 231 0.58 -12.45 -27.90
CA GLU A 231 0.27 -11.23 -27.13
C GLU A 231 -1.23 -10.97 -27.04
N SER A 232 -1.99 -11.22 -28.09
CA SER A 232 -3.45 -11.03 -28.09
C SER A 232 -4.12 -11.99 -27.12
N GLU A 233 -3.76 -13.27 -27.12
CA GLU A 233 -4.31 -14.27 -26.20
C GLU A 233 -3.96 -13.91 -24.75
N TYR A 234 -2.73 -13.49 -24.47
CA TYR A 234 -2.30 -13.03 -23.16
C TYR A 234 -3.13 -11.83 -22.70
N ARG A 235 -3.27 -10.81 -23.53
CA ARG A 235 -4.06 -9.60 -23.26
C ARG A 235 -5.52 -9.94 -22.98
N ASP A 236 -6.13 -10.79 -23.81
CA ASP A 236 -7.52 -11.21 -23.67
C ASP A 236 -7.73 -12.02 -22.38
N ARG A 237 -6.80 -12.91 -22.03
CA ARG A 237 -6.84 -13.70 -20.80
C ARG A 237 -6.74 -12.81 -19.56
N VAL A 238 -5.79 -11.90 -19.52
CA VAL A 238 -5.62 -10.94 -18.40
C VAL A 238 -6.86 -10.07 -18.22
N LEU A 239 -7.37 -9.47 -19.30
CA LEU A 239 -8.57 -8.65 -19.25
C LEU A 239 -9.79 -9.45 -18.81
N LYS A 240 -9.98 -10.63 -19.40
CA LYS A 240 -11.11 -11.50 -19.07
C LYS A 240 -11.14 -11.88 -17.61
N SER A 241 -10.01 -12.24 -17.01
CA SER A 241 -9.94 -12.60 -15.60
C SER A 241 -10.36 -11.45 -14.68
N MET A 242 -9.92 -10.24 -14.97
CA MET A 242 -10.30 -9.06 -14.21
C MET A 242 -11.81 -8.75 -14.33
N VAL A 243 -12.36 -8.90 -15.54
CA VAL A 243 -13.82 -8.77 -15.79
C VAL A 243 -14.59 -9.85 -15.05
N ASP A 244 -14.12 -11.10 -15.10
CA ASP A 244 -14.76 -12.24 -14.43
C ASP A 244 -14.77 -12.03 -12.91
N ALA A 245 -13.64 -11.62 -12.32
CA ALA A 245 -13.56 -11.34 -10.88
C ALA A 245 -14.54 -10.25 -10.45
N LYS A 246 -14.59 -9.13 -11.17
CA LYS A 246 -15.52 -8.03 -10.91
C LYS A 246 -16.98 -8.49 -11.02
N THR A 247 -17.30 -9.16 -12.12
CA THR A 247 -18.67 -9.59 -12.43
C THR A 247 -19.17 -10.61 -11.42
N ALA A 248 -18.33 -11.56 -11.01
CA ALA A 248 -18.68 -12.56 -10.00
C ALA A 248 -19.09 -11.93 -8.66
N ILE A 249 -18.31 -10.96 -8.16
CA ILE A 249 -18.63 -10.25 -6.92
C ILE A 249 -19.89 -9.42 -7.07
N GLN A 250 -20.03 -8.65 -8.17
CA GLN A 250 -21.18 -7.79 -8.40
C GLN A 250 -22.48 -8.59 -8.50
N ASN A 251 -22.45 -9.72 -9.20
CA ASN A 251 -23.62 -10.58 -9.35
C ASN A 251 -24.00 -11.24 -8.02
N GLN A 252 -23.02 -11.56 -7.18
CA GLN A 252 -23.28 -12.23 -5.90
C GLN A 252 -23.84 -11.29 -4.85
N PHE A 253 -23.29 -10.08 -4.73
CA PHE A 253 -23.56 -9.19 -3.59
C PHE A 253 -24.30 -7.92 -3.97
N ASN A 254 -24.60 -7.70 -5.26
CA ASN A 254 -25.35 -6.57 -5.78
C ASN A 254 -24.79 -5.18 -5.39
N PHE A 255 -23.45 -5.04 -5.40
CA PHE A 255 -22.77 -3.75 -5.26
C PHE A 255 -21.66 -3.57 -6.31
N VAL A 256 -21.24 -2.33 -6.54
CA VAL A 256 -20.20 -2.02 -7.53
C VAL A 256 -18.82 -2.27 -6.93
N VAL A 257 -18.04 -3.14 -7.54
CA VAL A 257 -16.63 -3.38 -7.18
C VAL A 257 -15.73 -2.49 -8.02
N SER A 258 -14.91 -1.69 -7.38
CA SER A 258 -14.04 -0.70 -8.02
C SER A 258 -12.55 -0.87 -7.74
N ASP A 259 -12.20 -1.82 -6.88
CA ASP A 259 -10.85 -1.98 -6.32
C ASP A 259 -10.33 -3.40 -6.56
N TYR A 260 -9.06 -3.50 -7.00
CA TYR A 260 -8.41 -4.76 -7.35
C TYR A 260 -6.99 -4.83 -6.76
N ALA A 261 -6.66 -5.92 -6.07
CA ALA A 261 -5.30 -6.18 -5.62
C ALA A 261 -4.62 -7.20 -6.53
N PHE A 262 -3.37 -6.93 -6.92
CA PHE A 262 -2.63 -7.83 -7.80
C PHE A 262 -2.21 -9.11 -7.07
N PRO A 263 -2.52 -10.30 -7.63
CA PRO A 263 -2.03 -11.58 -7.12
C PRO A 263 -0.51 -11.58 -6.93
N TYR A 264 -0.05 -12.07 -5.78
CA TYR A 264 1.36 -12.10 -5.38
C TYR A 264 2.05 -10.71 -5.36
N GLY A 265 1.29 -9.62 -5.44
CA GLY A 265 1.81 -8.27 -5.63
C GLY A 265 2.59 -8.10 -6.94
N ASN A 266 2.30 -8.97 -7.93
CA ASN A 266 2.99 -8.97 -9.22
C ASN A 266 2.06 -8.47 -10.33
N TYR A 267 2.40 -7.32 -10.91
CA TYR A 267 1.70 -6.70 -12.04
C TYR A 267 2.58 -6.67 -13.31
N GLY A 268 3.53 -7.59 -13.43
CA GLY A 268 4.45 -7.71 -14.56
C GLY A 268 5.78 -6.97 -14.39
N GLN A 269 6.02 -6.31 -13.25
CA GLN A 269 7.25 -5.57 -12.97
C GLN A 269 8.44 -6.48 -12.62
N ARG A 270 8.20 -7.76 -12.38
CA ARG A 270 9.23 -8.75 -12.01
C ARG A 270 8.80 -10.15 -12.40
N ASP A 271 9.80 -11.04 -12.53
CA ASP A 271 9.57 -12.48 -12.75
C ASP A 271 8.59 -12.76 -13.90
N SER A 272 8.67 -11.99 -14.99
CA SER A 272 7.88 -12.13 -16.19
C SER A 272 8.73 -12.68 -17.33
N ASN A 273 8.16 -13.55 -18.14
CA ASN A 273 8.75 -14.02 -19.40
C ASN A 273 8.38 -13.13 -20.60
N TYR A 274 7.82 -11.93 -20.35
CA TYR A 274 7.36 -11.03 -21.39
C TYR A 274 7.54 -9.55 -21.01
N ASP A 275 8.36 -8.83 -21.75
CA ASP A 275 8.76 -7.43 -21.44
C ASP A 275 7.58 -6.45 -21.38
N ASN A 276 6.51 -6.70 -22.14
CA ASN A 276 5.32 -5.85 -22.15
C ASN A 276 4.27 -6.21 -21.10
N ALA A 277 4.53 -7.17 -20.22
CA ALA A 277 3.55 -7.68 -19.24
C ALA A 277 2.99 -6.55 -18.35
N GLU A 278 3.85 -5.71 -17.79
CA GLU A 278 3.42 -4.60 -16.94
C GLU A 278 2.46 -3.67 -17.67
N SER A 279 2.80 -3.24 -18.87
CA SER A 279 1.96 -2.34 -19.68
C SER A 279 0.59 -2.94 -19.98
N ILE A 280 0.54 -4.23 -20.31
CA ILE A 280 -0.72 -4.95 -20.61
C ILE A 280 -1.58 -5.07 -19.35
N ILE A 281 -1.00 -5.51 -18.24
CA ILE A 281 -1.73 -5.71 -16.98
C ILE A 281 -2.28 -4.37 -16.45
N ARG A 282 -1.48 -3.32 -16.47
CA ARG A 282 -1.91 -1.99 -16.03
C ARG A 282 -3.01 -1.43 -16.94
N SER A 283 -2.89 -1.58 -18.24
CA SER A 283 -3.96 -1.19 -19.18
C SER A 283 -5.25 -1.97 -18.95
N ALA A 284 -5.17 -3.28 -18.66
CA ALA A 284 -6.34 -4.10 -18.38
C ALA A 284 -7.03 -3.71 -17.07
N VAL A 285 -6.26 -3.53 -15.98
CA VAL A 285 -6.84 -3.15 -14.69
C VAL A 285 -7.49 -1.76 -14.74
N ASP A 286 -6.90 -0.81 -15.45
CA ASP A 286 -7.44 0.55 -15.61
C ASP A 286 -8.75 0.60 -16.41
N GLN A 287 -8.99 -0.38 -17.30
CA GLN A 287 -10.26 -0.53 -18.01
C GLN A 287 -11.37 -1.08 -17.13
N VAL A 288 -11.04 -1.91 -16.13
CA VAL A 288 -12.02 -2.66 -15.35
C VAL A 288 -12.26 -2.02 -13.99
N PHE A 289 -11.21 -1.58 -13.31
CA PHE A 289 -11.27 -1.08 -11.93
C PHE A 289 -10.88 0.39 -11.84
N SER A 290 -11.36 1.06 -10.82
CA SER A 290 -11.01 2.45 -10.54
C SER A 290 -9.68 2.57 -9.82
N ARG A 291 -9.29 1.56 -9.04
CA ARG A 291 -8.04 1.49 -8.29
C ARG A 291 -7.46 0.09 -8.31
N SER A 292 -6.13 0.04 -8.34
CA SER A 292 -5.37 -1.20 -8.21
C SER A 292 -4.33 -1.09 -7.10
N TYR A 293 -4.07 -2.21 -6.41
CA TYR A 293 -3.26 -2.25 -5.20
C TYR A 293 -2.06 -3.17 -5.39
N TYR A 294 -0.87 -2.62 -5.13
CA TYR A 294 0.40 -3.36 -5.21
C TYR A 294 1.12 -3.38 -3.85
N GLN A 295 2.16 -4.18 -3.72
CA GLN A 295 2.89 -4.34 -2.47
C GLN A 295 4.23 -3.61 -2.50
N VAL A 296 4.56 -2.95 -1.38
CA VAL A 296 5.87 -2.34 -1.14
C VAL A 296 6.45 -2.85 0.19
N SER A 297 7.77 -2.94 0.25
CA SER A 297 8.47 -3.15 1.51
C SER A 297 8.59 -1.82 2.25
N PRO A 298 8.37 -1.76 3.58
CA PRO A 298 8.58 -0.54 4.35
C PRO A 298 10.02 -0.03 4.32
N ASN A 299 10.98 -0.92 3.97
CA ASN A 299 12.40 -0.60 3.87
C ASN A 299 12.85 -0.30 2.42
N SER A 300 11.94 -0.22 1.46
CA SER A 300 12.27 0.02 0.05
C SER A 300 12.75 1.45 -0.23
N GLY A 301 12.57 2.38 0.70
CA GLY A 301 12.81 3.81 0.48
C GLY A 301 11.75 4.49 -0.37
N LEU A 302 10.74 3.74 -0.83
CA LEU A 302 9.59 4.28 -1.55
C LEU A 302 8.58 4.86 -0.56
N ASP A 303 7.99 5.98 -0.91
CA ASP A 303 6.84 6.52 -0.21
C ASP A 303 5.64 5.59 -0.40
N PHE A 304 4.96 5.24 0.70
CA PHE A 304 3.81 4.35 0.69
C PHE A 304 2.54 4.99 1.25
N TYR A 305 2.57 6.28 1.51
CA TYR A 305 1.38 7.03 1.86
C TYR A 305 0.65 7.44 0.58
N ASN A 306 -0.59 7.01 0.47
CA ASN A 306 -1.42 7.30 -0.68
C ASN A 306 -2.19 8.60 -0.49
N HIS A 307 -2.19 9.47 -1.50
CA HIS A 307 -2.88 10.77 -1.46
C HIS A 307 -3.47 11.16 -2.83
N PRO A 308 -4.52 12.03 -2.87
CA PRO A 308 -5.21 12.35 -4.11
C PRO A 308 -4.32 12.97 -5.19
N ASN A 309 -3.26 13.66 -4.78
CA ASN A 309 -2.36 14.41 -5.68
C ASN A 309 -1.13 13.62 -6.12
N GLN A 310 -1.02 12.31 -5.79
CA GLN A 310 0.09 11.50 -6.29
C GLN A 310 -0.02 11.29 -7.80
N HIS A 311 1.11 11.08 -8.46
CA HIS A 311 1.21 10.94 -9.92
C HIS A 311 0.19 9.95 -10.49
N ASN A 312 0.02 8.79 -9.86
CA ASN A 312 -1.05 7.85 -10.21
C ASN A 312 -1.88 7.51 -8.96
N ASN A 313 -2.89 8.34 -8.66
CA ASN A 313 -3.76 8.13 -7.49
C ASN A 313 -4.72 6.94 -7.62
N ARG A 314 -4.66 6.20 -8.72
CA ARG A 314 -5.36 4.93 -8.94
C ARG A 314 -4.50 3.71 -8.61
N PHE A 315 -3.19 3.90 -8.45
CA PHE A 315 -2.20 2.85 -8.19
C PHE A 315 -1.73 2.94 -6.75
N ILE A 316 -2.31 2.12 -5.88
CA ILE A 316 -2.27 2.23 -4.43
C ILE A 316 -1.17 1.35 -3.85
N ALA A 317 -0.23 1.97 -3.14
CA ALA A 317 0.82 1.26 -2.42
C ALA A 317 0.28 0.64 -1.12
N ARG A 318 0.59 -0.64 -0.88
CA ARG A 318 0.29 -1.35 0.37
C ARG A 318 1.55 -1.82 1.05
N VAL A 319 1.69 -1.54 2.33
CA VAL A 319 2.79 -2.01 3.16
C VAL A 319 2.42 -3.35 3.78
N LYS A 320 3.22 -4.37 3.49
CA LYS A 320 3.07 -5.68 4.14
C LYS A 320 3.50 -5.58 5.61
N ALA A 321 2.57 -5.81 6.51
CA ALA A 321 2.87 -5.95 7.93
C ALA A 321 3.51 -7.32 8.17
N SER A 322 4.82 -7.31 8.43
CA SER A 322 5.58 -8.54 8.67
C SER A 322 5.39 -9.04 10.10
N SER A 323 5.42 -10.36 10.28
CA SER A 323 5.50 -11.01 11.59
C SER A 323 6.79 -10.66 12.36
N GLU A 324 7.80 -10.16 11.67
CA GLU A 324 9.07 -9.72 12.26
C GLU A 324 8.95 -8.38 13.01
N PHE A 325 7.99 -7.53 12.64
CA PHE A 325 7.80 -6.24 13.29
C PHE A 325 7.07 -6.38 14.62
N SER A 326 7.63 -5.78 15.67
CA SER A 326 6.87 -5.53 16.89
C SER A 326 5.76 -4.50 16.64
N GLY A 327 4.85 -4.35 17.59
CA GLY A 327 3.86 -3.29 17.52
C GLY A 327 4.48 -1.88 17.50
N GLU A 328 5.56 -1.69 18.24
CA GLU A 328 6.33 -0.42 18.28
C GLU A 328 7.06 -0.16 16.97
N ASP A 329 7.63 -1.23 16.34
CA ASP A 329 8.25 -1.10 15.01
C ASP A 329 7.23 -0.65 13.97
N LEU A 330 6.05 -1.26 13.94
CA LEU A 330 5.00 -0.90 12.98
C LEU A 330 4.53 0.54 13.17
N VAL A 331 4.32 0.98 14.42
CA VAL A 331 4.01 2.38 14.75
C VAL A 331 5.13 3.31 14.28
N SER A 332 6.40 2.94 14.55
CA SER A 332 7.56 3.73 14.13
C SER A 332 7.67 3.84 12.62
N ILE A 333 7.44 2.73 11.88
CA ILE A 333 7.43 2.70 10.41
C ILE A 333 6.39 3.69 9.88
N LEU A 334 5.16 3.63 10.37
CA LEU A 334 4.11 4.53 9.90
C LEU A 334 4.42 6.00 10.26
N ASN A 335 4.78 6.29 11.51
CA ASN A 335 5.06 7.67 11.93
C ASN A 335 6.25 8.29 11.16
N LYS A 336 7.31 7.51 10.89
CA LYS A 336 8.49 7.98 10.14
C LYS A 336 8.24 8.17 8.64
N ALA A 337 7.27 7.46 8.08
CA ALA A 337 6.91 7.55 6.68
C ALA A 337 5.83 8.59 6.40
N GLU A 338 5.29 9.26 7.42
CA GLU A 338 4.25 10.27 7.24
C GLU A 338 4.74 11.38 6.30
N PRO A 339 3.93 11.80 5.31
CA PRO A 339 4.31 12.83 4.36
C PRO A 339 4.70 14.14 5.03
N VAL A 340 5.80 14.73 4.57
CA VAL A 340 6.32 16.00 5.08
C VAL A 340 5.61 17.17 4.43
N SER A 341 5.19 18.14 5.23
CA SER A 341 4.48 19.35 4.77
C SER A 341 5.44 20.45 4.31
N LEU A 342 4.97 21.32 3.41
CA LEU A 342 5.63 22.58 3.09
C LEU A 342 5.19 23.71 4.05
N PRO A 343 6.04 24.69 4.38
CA PRO A 343 7.45 24.78 3.99
C PRO A 343 8.33 23.77 4.73
N PHE A 344 9.36 23.26 4.05
CA PHE A 344 10.32 22.32 4.61
C PHE A 344 11.71 22.95 4.61
N THR A 345 12.45 22.76 5.68
CA THR A 345 13.87 23.12 5.79
C THR A 345 14.64 21.89 6.25
N TYR A 346 15.71 21.57 5.56
CA TYR A 346 16.62 20.50 5.97
C TYR A 346 17.31 20.84 7.29
N GLU A 347 17.24 19.93 8.24
CA GLU A 347 17.84 20.10 9.58
C GLU A 347 18.76 18.94 9.94
N THR A 348 18.43 17.71 9.54
CA THR A 348 19.18 16.51 9.91
C THR A 348 19.22 15.48 8.78
N SER A 349 20.24 14.61 8.80
CA SER A 349 20.41 13.51 7.84
C SER A 349 19.26 12.50 7.88
N GLU A 350 18.51 12.40 8.97
CA GLU A 350 17.35 11.52 9.06
C GLU A 350 16.20 11.91 8.13
N GLN A 351 16.14 13.19 7.71
CA GLN A 351 15.12 13.74 6.83
C GLN A 351 15.35 13.43 5.35
N ILE A 352 16.50 12.87 5.00
CA ILE A 352 16.85 12.55 3.62
C ILE A 352 17.10 11.06 3.45
N PHE A 353 16.88 10.61 2.24
CA PHE A 353 17.24 9.28 1.76
C PHE A 353 18.34 9.43 0.72
N GLY A 354 19.52 8.92 1.01
CA GLY A 354 20.60 8.82 0.07
C GLY A 354 20.96 7.36 -0.06
N ASN A 355 20.58 6.72 -1.14
CA ASN A 355 21.03 5.36 -1.41
C ASN A 355 21.05 5.07 -2.89
N TRP A 356 22.06 5.57 -3.53
CA TRP A 356 22.38 5.08 -4.84
C TRP A 356 23.86 4.73 -4.76
N ALA A 357 24.16 3.53 -4.94
CA ALA A 357 25.40 2.73 -4.89
C ALA A 357 26.78 3.39 -4.63
N ASN A 358 26.91 4.71 -4.53
CA ASN A 358 28.20 5.40 -4.50
C ASN A 358 28.28 6.62 -3.57
N VAL A 359 27.29 6.82 -2.68
CA VAL A 359 27.34 7.91 -1.69
C VAL A 359 28.09 7.41 -0.45
N SER A 360 29.20 8.02 -0.08
CA SER A 360 30.03 7.61 1.02
C SER A 360 29.72 8.31 2.36
N ASP A 361 29.18 9.53 2.34
CA ASP A 361 28.80 10.26 3.55
C ASP A 361 27.71 11.29 3.26
N VAL A 362 26.77 11.42 4.18
CA VAL A 362 25.66 12.33 4.09
C VAL A 362 25.52 13.04 5.44
N ALA A 363 25.81 14.33 5.42
CA ALA A 363 25.58 15.32 6.48
C ALA A 363 26.46 15.27 7.74
N ASP A 364 27.05 16.41 8.01
CA ASP A 364 27.28 16.87 9.39
C ASP A 364 26.22 17.91 9.75
N ASP A 365 26.24 18.40 10.99
CA ASP A 365 25.32 19.43 11.48
C ASP A 365 25.41 20.78 10.73
N SER A 366 26.31 20.91 9.73
CA SER A 366 26.56 22.13 8.97
C SER A 366 25.93 22.13 7.59
N GLY A 367 25.47 20.98 7.09
CA GLY A 367 24.87 20.85 5.76
C GLY A 367 24.95 19.44 5.17
N LEU A 368 24.61 19.35 3.88
CA LEU A 368 24.61 18.09 3.14
C LEU A 368 25.86 17.98 2.27
N ILE A 369 26.66 16.95 2.50
CA ILE A 369 27.84 16.62 1.68
C ILE A 369 27.53 15.41 0.81
N LEU A 370 27.55 15.57 -0.52
CA LEU A 370 27.39 14.50 -1.49
C LEU A 370 28.75 14.21 -2.14
N THR A 371 29.22 12.97 -1.97
CA THR A 371 30.51 12.55 -2.53
C THR A 371 30.35 11.29 -3.37
N THR A 372 31.01 11.23 -4.53
CA THR A 372 31.06 10.02 -5.36
C THR A 372 32.43 9.33 -5.23
N LYS A 373 32.44 7.99 -5.26
CA LYS A 373 33.67 7.20 -5.24
C LYS A 373 34.41 7.23 -6.59
N ASP A 374 33.66 7.41 -7.67
CA ASP A 374 34.15 7.38 -9.03
C ASP A 374 33.82 8.69 -9.78
N LYS A 375 34.76 9.17 -10.60
CA LYS A 375 34.61 10.40 -11.38
C LYS A 375 33.46 10.38 -12.42
N ASN A 376 32.98 9.18 -12.77
CA ASN A 376 31.91 8.98 -13.76
C ASN A 376 30.56 8.62 -13.14
N THR A 377 30.43 8.73 -11.81
CA THR A 377 29.19 8.41 -11.09
C THR A 377 28.58 9.67 -10.49
N SER A 378 27.29 9.61 -10.20
CA SER A 378 26.54 10.68 -9.55
C SER A 378 26.17 10.27 -8.12
N ALA A 379 26.24 11.21 -7.19
CA ALA A 379 25.64 11.09 -5.87
C ALA A 379 24.28 11.79 -5.89
N PHE A 380 23.31 11.20 -5.24
CA PHE A 380 21.93 11.68 -5.22
C PHE A 380 21.34 11.58 -3.82
N ALA A 381 20.58 12.57 -3.39
CA ALA A 381 19.81 12.55 -2.16
C ALA A 381 18.42 13.12 -2.39
N THR A 382 17.40 12.53 -1.75
CA THR A 382 16.03 13.01 -1.80
C THR A 382 15.53 13.34 -0.41
N VAL A 383 14.60 14.29 -0.30
CA VAL A 383 13.85 14.51 0.92
C VAL A 383 12.85 13.36 1.10
N LYS A 384 12.94 12.67 2.23
CA LYS A 384 12.00 11.58 2.55
C LYS A 384 10.57 12.11 2.59
N ASN A 385 9.63 11.29 2.15
CA ASN A 385 8.19 11.54 2.27
C ASN A 385 7.72 12.85 1.63
N SER A 386 8.37 13.28 0.55
CA SER A 386 8.07 14.52 -0.18
C SER A 386 7.25 14.30 -1.45
N SER A 387 6.86 13.06 -1.77
CA SER A 387 6.18 12.70 -3.02
C SER A 387 4.86 13.45 -3.30
N ARG A 388 4.22 13.98 -2.24
CA ARG A 388 2.99 14.75 -2.37
C ARG A 388 3.21 16.26 -2.69
N TRP A 389 4.45 16.72 -2.70
CA TRP A 389 4.71 18.13 -2.97
C TRP A 389 4.38 18.48 -4.42
N SER A 390 3.54 19.48 -4.59
CA SER A 390 3.21 20.09 -5.87
C SER A 390 3.41 21.59 -5.77
N ASP A 391 3.69 22.24 -6.91
CA ASP A 391 3.79 23.71 -7.02
C ASP A 391 4.76 24.34 -6.00
N TYR A 392 5.86 23.66 -5.73
CA TYR A 392 6.86 24.07 -4.75
C TYR A 392 8.09 24.72 -5.42
N LYS A 393 8.86 25.39 -4.59
CA LYS A 393 10.16 25.95 -4.91
C LYS A 393 11.21 25.28 -4.03
N PHE A 394 12.20 24.67 -4.66
CA PHE A 394 13.32 24.05 -3.98
C PHE A 394 14.57 24.91 -4.14
N THR A 395 15.20 25.28 -3.04
CA THR A 395 16.43 26.06 -3.01
C THR A 395 17.47 25.36 -2.16
N ALA A 396 18.68 25.25 -2.67
CA ALA A 396 19.83 24.77 -1.94
C ALA A 396 20.97 25.78 -2.09
N ARG A 397 21.59 26.17 -0.98
CA ARG A 397 22.82 26.93 -1.01
C ARG A 397 23.97 25.98 -1.32
N VAL A 398 24.69 26.26 -2.39
CA VAL A 398 25.89 25.51 -2.79
C VAL A 398 27.10 26.27 -2.27
N ASP A 399 27.74 25.77 -1.23
CA ASP A 399 28.92 26.41 -0.64
C ASP A 399 30.20 26.02 -1.38
N GLU A 400 30.35 24.75 -1.72
CA GLU A 400 31.48 24.21 -2.47
C GLU A 400 31.00 23.21 -3.53
N PHE A 401 31.71 23.17 -4.64
CA PHE A 401 31.44 22.22 -5.72
C PHE A 401 32.75 21.82 -6.41
N ASN A 402 33.02 20.53 -6.46
CA ASN A 402 34.14 19.94 -7.15
C ASN A 402 33.66 18.77 -8.01
N GLY A 403 33.25 19.05 -9.24
CA GLY A 403 32.66 18.05 -10.13
C GLY A 403 32.33 18.61 -11.52
N GLN A 404 31.63 17.81 -12.31
CA GLN A 404 31.20 18.22 -13.65
C GLN A 404 29.90 19.04 -13.63
N ALA A 405 28.94 18.63 -12.74
CA ALA A 405 27.69 19.32 -12.60
C ALA A 405 27.07 19.04 -11.23
N ILE A 406 26.26 20.00 -10.74
CA ILE A 406 25.37 19.84 -9.59
C ILE A 406 23.95 20.19 -10.05
N SER A 407 22.97 19.41 -9.60
CA SER A 407 21.58 19.56 -10.00
C SER A 407 20.64 19.56 -8.79
N LEU A 408 19.63 20.44 -8.84
CA LEU A 408 18.41 20.26 -8.08
C LEU A 408 17.39 19.56 -8.97
N VAL A 409 16.80 18.48 -8.45
CA VAL A 409 15.79 17.67 -9.15
C VAL A 409 14.44 17.96 -8.53
N SER A 410 13.42 18.13 -9.36
CA SER A 410 12.03 18.30 -8.94
C SER A 410 11.08 17.48 -9.82
N TYR A 411 9.85 17.29 -9.35
CA TYR A 411 8.88 16.45 -10.05
C TYR A 411 9.46 15.06 -10.37
N PHE A 412 10.09 14.47 -9.37
CA PHE A 412 10.77 13.20 -9.49
C PHE A 412 9.75 12.05 -9.32
N VAL A 413 9.47 11.35 -10.42
CA VAL A 413 8.65 10.14 -10.42
C VAL A 413 9.53 8.90 -10.20
N ASN A 414 10.63 8.83 -10.92
CA ASN A 414 11.68 7.81 -10.82
C ASN A 414 12.96 8.32 -11.49
N ASP A 415 14.00 7.50 -11.53
CA ASP A 415 15.29 7.84 -12.17
C ASP A 415 15.22 8.05 -13.68
N GLN A 416 14.09 7.73 -14.32
CA GLN A 416 13.84 7.93 -15.75
C GLN A 416 12.91 9.12 -16.04
N ASN A 417 12.22 9.68 -15.04
CA ASN A 417 11.21 10.72 -15.21
C ASN A 417 11.35 11.81 -14.15
N TYR A 418 11.93 12.95 -14.51
CA TYR A 418 12.10 14.12 -13.63
C TYR A 418 12.49 15.39 -14.40
N TYR A 419 12.42 16.53 -13.71
CA TYR A 419 13.01 17.79 -14.15
C TYR A 419 14.22 18.15 -13.29
N ALA A 420 15.23 18.81 -13.89
CA ALA A 420 16.43 19.24 -13.18
C ALA A 420 16.88 20.63 -13.57
N CYS A 421 17.28 21.40 -12.56
CA CYS A 421 18.04 22.63 -12.68
C CYS A 421 19.52 22.29 -12.44
N THR A 422 20.34 22.37 -13.47
CA THR A 422 21.73 21.92 -13.46
C THR A 422 22.70 23.09 -13.66
N PHE A 423 23.58 23.26 -12.70
CA PHE A 423 24.76 24.09 -12.81
C PHE A 423 25.98 23.25 -13.25
N SER A 424 26.70 23.73 -14.25
CA SER A 424 28.04 23.24 -14.59
C SER A 424 28.93 24.46 -14.89
N PRO A 425 30.27 24.36 -14.80
CA PRO A 425 31.16 25.50 -15.07
C PRO A 425 30.87 26.15 -16.40
N GLY A 426 30.38 27.40 -16.35
CA GLY A 426 30.02 28.21 -17.51
C GLY A 426 28.60 28.06 -18.04
N TYR A 427 27.75 27.20 -17.47
CA TYR A 427 26.40 26.96 -17.96
C TYR A 427 25.38 26.71 -16.84
N LEU A 428 24.17 27.22 -17.06
CA LEU A 428 22.95 26.85 -16.29
C LEU A 428 21.94 26.23 -17.27
N ARG A 429 21.35 25.07 -16.89
CA ARG A 429 20.49 24.30 -17.79
C ARG A 429 19.23 23.83 -17.07
N ILE A 430 18.12 23.78 -17.80
CA ILE A 430 16.94 23.02 -17.43
C ILE A 430 16.91 21.74 -18.25
N HIS A 431 16.87 20.60 -17.61
CA HIS A 431 16.71 19.29 -18.23
C HIS A 431 15.37 18.68 -17.88
N LYS A 432 14.82 17.91 -18.82
CA LYS A 432 13.77 16.91 -18.59
C LYS A 432 14.38 15.54 -18.87
N LYS A 433 14.24 14.60 -17.94
CA LYS A 433 14.46 13.19 -18.24
C LYS A 433 13.10 12.55 -18.43
N GLN A 434 12.91 11.83 -19.53
CA GLN A 434 11.70 11.11 -19.87
C GLN A 434 12.08 9.85 -20.63
N ASP A 435 11.66 8.68 -20.14
CA ASP A 435 11.89 7.36 -20.77
C ASP A 435 13.34 7.16 -21.20
N GLU A 436 14.29 7.29 -20.26
CA GLU A 436 15.75 7.21 -20.44
C GLU A 436 16.39 8.36 -21.23
N ARG A 437 15.62 9.22 -21.87
CA ARG A 437 16.14 10.34 -22.65
C ARG A 437 16.28 11.59 -21.78
N LEU A 438 17.49 12.13 -21.72
CA LEU A 438 17.77 13.42 -21.10
C LEU A 438 17.72 14.52 -22.19
N VAL A 439 16.72 15.39 -22.05
CA VAL A 439 16.50 16.49 -23.01
C VAL A 439 16.81 17.83 -22.33
N ALA A 440 17.65 18.64 -22.95
CA ALA A 440 17.87 20.01 -22.50
C ALA A 440 16.72 20.91 -23.01
N LEU A 441 15.90 21.43 -22.07
CA LEU A 441 14.81 22.33 -22.42
C LEU A 441 15.28 23.78 -22.60
N LYS A 442 16.27 24.19 -21.82
CA LYS A 442 16.85 25.53 -21.87
C LYS A 442 18.29 25.52 -21.38
N GLU A 443 19.13 26.33 -22.00
CA GLU A 443 20.51 26.53 -21.59
C GLU A 443 20.88 27.99 -21.71
N VAL A 444 21.69 28.49 -20.78
CA VAL A 444 22.31 29.80 -20.83
C VAL A 444 23.76 29.73 -20.37
N LYS A 445 24.61 30.48 -21.05
CA LYS A 445 25.98 30.71 -20.59
C LYS A 445 25.99 31.69 -19.43
N ILE A 446 26.65 31.29 -18.36
CA ILE A 446 26.88 32.14 -17.20
C ILE A 446 28.38 32.51 -17.12
N LYS A 447 28.68 33.65 -16.50
CA LYS A 447 30.06 34.04 -16.35
C LYS A 447 30.82 33.04 -15.50
N SER A 448 32.00 32.59 -15.91
CA SER A 448 32.81 31.59 -15.23
C SER A 448 33.27 31.99 -13.82
N ASN A 449 33.15 33.25 -13.47
CA ASN A 449 33.46 33.82 -12.13
C ASN A 449 32.24 34.01 -11.26
N GLN A 450 31.13 33.35 -11.52
CA GLN A 450 30.05 33.26 -10.55
C GLN A 450 30.55 32.40 -9.38
N LEU A 451 31.09 33.11 -8.37
CA LEU A 451 31.75 32.48 -7.24
C LEU A 451 30.69 31.79 -6.35
N LEU A 452 30.95 30.56 -5.98
CA LEU A 452 30.30 29.97 -4.83
C LEU A 452 30.83 30.64 -3.54
N PRO A 453 30.04 30.76 -2.49
CA PRO A 453 28.70 30.17 -2.33
C PRO A 453 27.58 30.89 -3.09
N ALA A 454 26.60 30.15 -3.60
CA ALA A 454 25.42 30.69 -4.30
C ALA A 454 24.19 29.79 -4.11
N ASP A 455 23.00 30.41 -4.15
CA ASP A 455 21.75 29.68 -4.10
C ASP A 455 21.40 29.12 -5.49
N LEU A 456 21.31 27.82 -5.61
CA LEU A 456 20.72 27.09 -6.73
C LEU A 456 19.25 26.86 -6.45
N MET A 457 18.36 27.13 -7.41
CA MET A 457 16.92 27.03 -7.20
C MET A 457 16.24 26.43 -8.41
N ILE A 458 15.26 25.53 -8.15
CA ILE A 458 14.29 25.02 -9.13
C ILE A 458 12.87 25.23 -8.59
N GLY A 459 11.92 25.50 -9.48
CA GLY A 459 10.50 25.64 -9.13
C GLY A 459 9.64 25.91 -10.34
N LEU A 460 8.35 26.19 -10.13
CA LEU A 460 7.43 26.63 -11.18
C LEU A 460 7.13 28.14 -11.06
N ASN A 461 6.87 28.76 -12.20
CA ASN A 461 6.23 30.07 -12.23
C ASN A 461 4.69 29.95 -12.34
N ASN A 462 4.00 31.09 -12.37
CA ASN A 462 2.54 31.14 -12.49
C ASN A 462 1.99 30.52 -13.81
N GLU A 463 2.83 30.32 -14.82
CA GLU A 463 2.48 29.70 -16.09
C GLU A 463 2.81 28.18 -16.08
N ARG A 464 3.17 27.62 -14.91
CA ARG A 464 3.62 26.23 -14.73
C ARG A 464 4.86 25.87 -15.57
N LYS A 465 5.74 26.83 -15.82
CA LYS A 465 7.02 26.59 -16.47
C LYS A 465 8.14 26.42 -15.44
N ILE A 466 9.08 25.51 -15.70
CA ILE A 466 10.25 25.32 -14.84
C ILE A 466 11.09 26.59 -14.82
N VAL A 467 11.35 27.07 -13.62
CA VAL A 467 12.31 28.15 -13.35
C VAL A 467 13.55 27.54 -12.73
N CYS A 468 14.71 27.93 -13.21
CA CYS A 468 16.01 27.51 -12.70
C CYS A 468 16.88 28.74 -12.53
N SER A 469 17.48 28.91 -11.35
CA SER A 469 18.39 30.06 -11.12
C SER A 469 19.60 29.72 -10.24
N LEU A 470 20.70 30.47 -10.45
CA LEU A 470 21.89 30.40 -9.62
C LEU A 470 22.32 31.83 -9.27
N GLY A 471 22.39 32.16 -7.97
CA GLY A 471 22.89 33.46 -7.49
C GLY A 471 22.19 34.68 -8.13
N GLY A 472 20.89 34.58 -8.42
CA GLY A 472 20.09 35.63 -9.06
C GLY A 472 20.05 35.61 -10.59
N SER A 473 20.90 34.82 -11.26
CA SER A 473 20.80 34.58 -12.73
C SER A 473 19.82 33.44 -12.96
N GLY A 474 18.78 33.64 -13.78
CA GLY A 474 17.72 32.64 -13.97
C GLY A 474 17.35 32.39 -15.42
N ILE A 475 16.79 31.21 -15.68
CA ILE A 475 16.20 30.79 -16.94
C ILE A 475 14.83 30.16 -16.71
N ILE A 476 13.99 30.19 -17.72
CA ILE A 476 12.62 29.62 -17.67
C ILE A 476 12.50 28.69 -18.88
N SER A 477 11.91 27.52 -18.67
CA SER A 477 11.63 26.57 -19.77
C SER A 477 10.59 27.13 -20.73
N ASP A 478 10.64 26.66 -21.95
CA ASP A 478 9.63 27.00 -22.97
C ASP A 478 8.39 26.08 -22.83
N GLU A 479 8.58 24.89 -22.23
CA GLU A 479 7.51 23.90 -21.94
C GLU A 479 6.87 24.15 -20.58
N THR A 480 5.59 23.82 -20.48
CA THR A 480 4.82 23.78 -19.24
C THR A 480 4.87 22.39 -18.63
N VAL A 481 4.83 22.30 -17.30
CA VAL A 481 4.64 21.04 -16.58
C VAL A 481 3.15 20.75 -16.49
N ASP A 482 2.72 19.59 -16.97
CA ASP A 482 1.31 19.18 -16.88
C ASP A 482 0.89 18.94 -15.43
N GLY A 483 -0.36 19.31 -15.11
CA GLY A 483 -0.86 19.38 -13.72
C GLY A 483 -1.11 18.04 -13.00
N GLY A 484 -0.53 16.94 -13.48
CA GLY A 484 -0.59 15.62 -12.87
C GLY A 484 0.76 14.97 -12.60
N GLU A 485 1.85 15.69 -12.89
CA GLU A 485 3.23 15.19 -12.71
C GLU A 485 3.83 15.80 -11.43
N SER A 486 3.62 15.14 -10.29
CA SER A 486 4.36 15.41 -9.05
C SER A 486 4.92 14.11 -8.51
#